data_1325379ef82849993e38b9584fea4436
#
_entry.id   1325379ef82849993e38b9584fea4436
#
_cell.length_a   1.000
_cell.length_b   1.000
_cell.length_c   1.000
_cell.angle_alpha   90.00
_cell.angle_beta   90.00
_cell.angle_gamma   90.00
#
_symmetry.space_group_name_H-M   'P 1'
#
loop_
_entity.id
_entity.type
_entity.pdbx_description
1 polymer ?
#
loop_
_entity_poly.entity_id
_entity_poly.type
_entity_poly.pdbx_seq_one_letter_code
_entity_poly.pdbx_strand_id
1 'polypeptide(L)'
;MNHRIGRAIFAFAVGLLVAYFAFTWISDPAPRAERRLEESVVLEARLKLQQIVAVADLDLVDALATNRAIGKTYVYRAGDGWEVSGYYRRGEADRWHPFLMALDSQLAVTNLKVQDAALAERALSDSRIEILD
;
A
#
# COMPACT_ATOMS: atom_id res chain seq x y z
N MET A 1 -43.16 39.72 -12.68
CA MET A 1 -42.58 38.46 -12.23
C MET A 1 -42.19 38.55 -10.76
N ASN A 2 -42.53 37.59 -10.00
CA ASN A 2 -42.33 37.65 -8.56
C ASN A 2 -40.88 37.23 -8.23
N HIS A 3 -40.07 38.16 -7.74
CA HIS A 3 -38.67 37.92 -7.36
C HIS A 3 -38.50 36.83 -6.29
N ARG A 4 -39.51 36.58 -5.49
CA ARG A 4 -39.50 35.54 -4.47
C ARG A 4 -39.48 34.15 -5.08
N ILE A 5 -40.24 33.94 -6.17
CA ILE A 5 -40.29 32.67 -6.91
C ILE A 5 -38.93 32.41 -7.59
N GLY A 6 -38.34 33.42 -8.22
CA GLY A 6 -37.03 33.30 -8.84
C GLY A 6 -35.93 32.87 -7.86
N ARG A 7 -35.95 33.49 -6.65
CA ARG A 7 -34.98 33.12 -5.60
C ARG A 7 -35.21 31.68 -5.09
N ALA A 8 -36.45 31.27 -4.93
CA ALA A 8 -36.80 29.92 -4.49
C ALA A 8 -36.33 28.88 -5.50
N ILE A 9 -36.55 29.12 -6.80
CA ILE A 9 -36.13 28.23 -7.87
C ILE A 9 -34.59 28.14 -7.92
N PHE A 10 -33.90 29.28 -7.81
CA PHE A 10 -32.44 29.32 -7.78
C PHE A 10 -31.87 28.55 -6.59
N ALA A 11 -32.38 28.77 -5.39
CA ALA A 11 -31.94 28.07 -4.18
C ALA A 11 -32.17 26.58 -4.29
N PHE A 12 -33.31 26.14 -4.86
CA PHE A 12 -33.59 24.73 -5.07
C PHE A 12 -32.65 24.07 -6.09
N ALA A 13 -32.33 24.76 -7.20
CA ALA A 13 -31.40 24.28 -8.21
C ALA A 13 -29.98 24.15 -7.65
N VAL A 14 -29.52 25.10 -6.86
CA VAL A 14 -28.21 25.04 -6.19
C VAL A 14 -28.18 23.89 -5.17
N GLY A 15 -29.23 23.70 -4.38
CA GLY A 15 -29.35 22.59 -3.45
C GLY A 15 -29.27 21.23 -4.11
N LEU A 16 -29.97 21.05 -5.24
CA LEU A 16 -29.89 19.83 -6.03
C LEU A 16 -28.49 19.57 -6.59
N LEU A 17 -27.82 20.62 -7.08
CA LEU A 17 -26.48 20.49 -7.61
C LEU A 17 -25.49 20.08 -6.53
N VAL A 18 -25.54 20.68 -5.36
CA VAL A 18 -24.71 20.30 -4.22
C VAL A 18 -24.98 18.87 -3.77
N ALA A 19 -26.26 18.48 -3.69
CA ALA A 19 -26.64 17.11 -3.32
C ALA A 19 -26.13 16.09 -4.36
N TYR A 20 -26.18 16.42 -5.65
CA TYR A 20 -25.67 15.58 -6.72
C TYR A 20 -24.15 15.39 -6.60
N PHE A 21 -23.39 16.46 -6.41
CA PHE A 21 -21.95 16.35 -6.24
C PHE A 21 -21.56 15.58 -4.97
N ALA A 22 -22.23 15.84 -3.86
CA ALA A 22 -22.00 15.10 -2.62
C ALA A 22 -22.30 13.60 -2.79
N PHE A 23 -23.40 13.28 -3.47
CA PHE A 23 -23.78 11.89 -3.75
C PHE A 23 -22.75 11.19 -4.65
N THR A 24 -22.33 11.82 -5.74
CA THR A 24 -21.33 11.23 -6.65
C THR A 24 -19.99 11.05 -5.94
N TRP A 25 -19.59 11.98 -5.08
CA TRP A 25 -18.35 11.88 -4.33
C TRP A 25 -18.38 10.76 -3.29
N ILE A 26 -19.47 10.61 -2.56
CA ILE A 26 -19.67 9.54 -1.56
C ILE A 26 -19.82 8.18 -2.24
N SER A 27 -20.47 8.12 -3.39
CA SER A 27 -20.74 6.88 -4.13
C SER A 27 -19.61 6.47 -5.07
N ASP A 28 -18.57 7.28 -5.20
CA ASP A 28 -17.42 6.95 -6.06
C ASP A 28 -16.69 5.72 -5.51
N PRO A 29 -16.62 4.60 -6.27
CA PRO A 29 -15.95 3.39 -5.81
C PRO A 29 -14.42 3.45 -5.92
N ALA A 30 -13.86 4.45 -6.59
CA ALA A 30 -12.43 4.53 -6.86
C ALA A 30 -11.56 4.50 -5.59
N PRO A 31 -11.83 5.26 -4.51
CA PRO A 31 -11.02 5.19 -3.29
C PRO A 31 -11.05 3.81 -2.63
N ARG A 32 -12.18 3.11 -2.67
CA ARG A 32 -12.31 1.75 -2.11
C ARG A 32 -11.61 0.72 -2.98
N ALA A 33 -11.73 0.84 -4.29
CA ALA A 33 -11.06 -0.05 -5.24
C ALA A 33 -9.54 0.08 -5.12
N GLU A 34 -9.02 1.29 -5.01
CA GLU A 34 -7.60 1.55 -4.82
C GLU A 34 -7.08 0.98 -3.49
N ARG A 35 -7.82 1.14 -2.41
CA ARG A 35 -7.47 0.57 -1.12
C ARG A 35 -7.42 -0.96 -1.16
N ARG A 36 -8.37 -1.62 -1.82
CA ARG A 36 -8.36 -3.07 -2.02
C ARG A 36 -7.16 -3.51 -2.85
N LEU A 37 -6.81 -2.73 -3.86
CA LEU A 37 -5.65 -3.00 -4.69
C LEU A 37 -4.35 -2.88 -3.88
N GLU A 38 -4.21 -1.85 -3.05
CA GLU A 38 -3.07 -1.68 -2.15
C GLU A 38 -2.98 -2.84 -1.14
N GLU A 39 -4.09 -3.29 -0.57
CA GLU A 39 -4.13 -4.44 0.33
C GLU A 39 -3.69 -5.73 -0.39
N SER A 40 -4.10 -5.91 -1.64
CA SER A 40 -3.66 -7.04 -2.47
C SER A 40 -2.17 -6.98 -2.75
N VAL A 41 -1.62 -5.80 -3.02
CA VAL A 41 -0.19 -5.60 -3.24
C VAL A 41 0.62 -5.95 -1.99
N VAL A 42 0.17 -5.51 -0.82
CA VAL A 42 0.82 -5.83 0.46
C VAL A 42 0.81 -7.34 0.71
N LEU A 43 -0.31 -8.01 0.46
CA LEU A 43 -0.43 -9.46 0.63
C LEU A 43 0.53 -10.21 -0.30
N GLU A 44 0.60 -9.84 -1.57
CA GLU A 44 1.54 -10.43 -2.52
C GLU A 44 2.99 -10.17 -2.14
N ALA A 45 3.31 -8.94 -1.71
CA ALA A 45 4.64 -8.60 -1.23
C ALA A 45 5.04 -9.47 -0.03
N ARG A 46 4.11 -9.71 0.90
CA ARG A 46 4.34 -10.58 2.05
C ARG A 46 4.64 -12.01 1.62
N LEU A 47 3.86 -12.57 0.69
CA LEU A 47 4.08 -13.92 0.17
C LEU A 47 5.42 -14.04 -0.54
N LYS A 48 5.79 -13.05 -1.36
CA LYS A 48 7.08 -13.02 -2.04
C LYS A 48 8.24 -12.93 -1.04
N LEU A 49 8.10 -12.09 -0.03
CA LEU A 49 9.10 -11.93 1.02
C LEU A 49 9.27 -13.22 1.82
N GLN A 50 8.20 -13.91 2.17
CA GLN A 50 8.24 -15.22 2.83
C GLN A 50 9.01 -16.25 2.00
N GLN A 51 8.83 -16.26 0.69
CA GLN A 51 9.56 -17.15 -0.22
C GLN A 51 11.05 -16.82 -0.25
N ILE A 52 11.40 -15.55 -0.27
CA ILE A 52 12.80 -15.10 -0.31
C ILE A 52 13.50 -15.37 1.02
N VAL A 53 12.87 -15.05 2.13
CA VAL A 53 13.40 -15.28 3.48
C VAL A 53 13.34 -16.74 3.87
N ALA A 54 12.49 -17.54 3.21
CA ALA A 54 12.27 -18.98 3.45
C ALA A 54 11.74 -19.29 4.86
N VAL A 55 10.87 -18.43 5.38
CA VAL A 55 10.17 -18.60 6.66
C VAL A 55 8.67 -18.50 6.42
N ALA A 56 7.90 -19.51 6.85
CA ALA A 56 6.46 -19.58 6.61
C ALA A 56 5.66 -18.55 7.43
N ASP A 57 6.07 -18.30 8.68
CA ASP A 57 5.38 -17.39 9.61
C ASP A 57 6.20 -16.10 9.82
N LEU A 58 6.35 -15.33 8.75
CA LEU A 58 7.09 -14.08 8.80
C LEU A 58 6.21 -12.98 9.44
N ASP A 59 6.73 -12.34 10.48
CA ASP A 59 6.08 -11.16 11.05
C ASP A 59 6.37 -9.93 10.17
N LEU A 60 5.31 -9.26 9.71
CA LEU A 60 5.41 -7.94 9.10
C LEU A 60 4.67 -6.92 9.95
N VAL A 61 5.11 -5.67 9.89
CA VAL A 61 4.34 -4.59 10.49
C VAL A 61 3.05 -4.44 9.69
N ASP A 62 1.92 -4.53 10.38
CA ASP A 62 0.62 -4.39 9.74
C ASP A 62 0.46 -2.97 9.16
N ALA A 63 0.09 -2.89 7.88
CA ALA A 63 -0.13 -1.64 7.20
C ALA A 63 -1.23 -0.80 7.85
N LEU A 64 -2.18 -1.44 8.51
CA LEU A 64 -3.29 -0.79 9.19
C LEU A 64 -3.03 -0.55 10.68
N ALA A 65 -1.94 -1.09 11.23
CA ALA A 65 -1.61 -0.94 12.63
C ALA A 65 -1.21 0.50 12.95
N THR A 66 -1.66 0.98 14.12
CA THR A 66 -1.33 2.32 14.59
C THR A 66 -0.03 2.37 15.40
N ASN A 67 0.60 1.23 15.63
CA ASN A 67 1.87 1.16 16.35
C ASN A 67 2.99 1.77 15.50
N ARG A 68 3.49 2.93 15.92
CA ARG A 68 4.51 3.70 15.20
C ARG A 68 5.93 3.49 15.74
N ALA A 69 6.10 2.65 16.76
CA ALA A 69 7.42 2.41 17.38
C ALA A 69 8.43 1.82 16.39
N ILE A 70 7.95 1.02 15.43
CA ILE A 70 8.77 0.33 14.43
C ILE A 70 8.64 0.98 13.05
N GLY A 71 7.66 1.85 12.85
CA GLY A 71 7.31 2.40 11.55
C GLY A 71 6.11 1.69 10.95
N LYS A 72 5.76 2.08 9.74
CA LYS A 72 4.58 1.55 9.02
C LYS A 72 5.01 0.85 7.74
N THR A 73 4.16 -0.03 7.25
CA THR A 73 4.24 -0.53 5.89
C THR A 73 3.63 0.51 4.95
N TYR A 74 4.40 0.93 3.95
CA TYR A 74 3.96 1.88 2.93
C TYR A 74 3.86 1.21 1.58
N VAL A 75 2.84 1.59 0.82
CA VAL A 75 2.61 1.10 -0.54
C VAL A 75 2.47 2.30 -1.46
N TYR A 76 3.27 2.32 -2.54
CA TYR A 76 3.23 3.39 -3.53
C TYR A 76 3.13 2.84 -4.93
N ARG A 77 2.48 3.58 -5.81
CA ARG A 77 2.63 3.33 -7.24
C ARG A 77 3.99 3.85 -7.71
N ALA A 78 4.69 3.03 -8.50
CA ALA A 78 5.99 3.36 -9.05
C ALA A 78 6.03 2.95 -10.53
N GLY A 79 5.90 3.90 -11.43
CA GLY A 79 5.77 3.62 -12.86
C GLY A 79 4.54 2.74 -13.13
N ASP A 80 4.73 1.62 -13.81
CA ASP A 80 3.67 0.63 -14.08
C ASP A 80 3.48 -0.38 -12.96
N GLY A 81 4.31 -0.33 -11.93
CA GLY A 81 4.30 -1.27 -10.83
C GLY A 81 4.07 -0.62 -9.49
N TRP A 82 4.66 -1.22 -8.46
CA TRP A 82 4.46 -0.82 -7.07
C TRP A 82 5.77 -0.88 -6.30
N GLU A 83 5.86 -0.07 -5.25
CA GLU A 83 6.89 -0.19 -4.23
C GLU A 83 6.24 -0.41 -2.87
N VAL A 84 6.76 -1.37 -2.12
CA VAL A 84 6.31 -1.67 -0.75
C VAL A 84 7.52 -1.54 0.17
N SER A 85 7.43 -0.65 1.16
CA SER A 85 8.46 -0.52 2.19
C SER A 85 7.88 -0.83 3.55
N GLY A 86 8.68 -1.45 4.39
CA GLY A 86 8.25 -1.82 5.73
C GLY A 86 9.34 -2.54 6.49
N TYR A 87 8.92 -3.31 7.49
CA TYR A 87 9.80 -4.06 8.37
C TYR A 87 9.28 -5.47 8.53
N TYR A 88 10.20 -6.44 8.59
CA TYR A 88 9.86 -7.83 8.89
C TYR A 88 10.82 -8.41 9.92
N ARG A 89 10.42 -9.51 10.55
CA ARG A 89 11.27 -10.34 11.41
C ARG A 89 10.84 -11.79 11.31
N ARG A 90 11.75 -12.69 11.69
CA ARG A 90 11.53 -14.15 11.62
C ARG A 90 10.84 -14.72 12.88
N GLY A 91 10.42 -13.87 13.78
CA GLY A 91 9.77 -14.25 15.03
C GLY A 91 10.06 -13.23 16.12
N GLU A 92 9.49 -13.42 17.30
CA GLU A 92 9.63 -12.46 18.41
C GLU A 92 11.06 -12.27 18.89
N ALA A 93 11.90 -13.29 18.71
CA ALA A 93 13.31 -13.23 19.12
C ALA A 93 14.21 -12.53 18.12
N ASP A 94 13.73 -12.29 16.90
CA ASP A 94 14.47 -11.61 15.86
C ASP A 94 14.26 -10.09 15.93
N ARG A 95 15.25 -9.33 15.45
CA ARG A 95 15.09 -7.89 15.29
C ARG A 95 14.28 -7.59 14.03
N TRP A 96 13.72 -6.38 13.94
CA TRP A 96 13.05 -5.92 12.76
C TRP A 96 14.05 -5.52 11.67
N HIS A 97 13.83 -5.99 10.46
CA HIS A 97 14.65 -5.71 9.29
C HIS A 97 13.90 -4.80 8.33
N PRO A 98 14.42 -3.62 8.00
CA PRO A 98 13.80 -2.75 7.01
C PRO A 98 13.97 -3.32 5.61
N PHE A 99 12.95 -3.16 4.77
CA PHE A 99 12.99 -3.58 3.37
C PHE A 99 12.28 -2.58 2.47
N LEU A 100 12.69 -2.57 1.20
CA LEU A 100 11.99 -1.87 0.11
C LEU A 100 11.90 -2.83 -1.06
N MET A 101 10.69 -3.24 -1.41
CA MET A 101 10.41 -4.18 -2.47
C MET A 101 9.78 -3.46 -3.65
N ALA A 102 10.36 -3.63 -4.85
CA ALA A 102 9.77 -3.15 -6.09
C ALA A 102 9.09 -4.30 -6.82
N LEU A 103 7.86 -4.06 -7.24
CA LEU A 103 7.02 -5.02 -7.96
C LEU A 103 6.65 -4.44 -9.32
N ASP A 104 6.55 -5.30 -10.33
CA ASP A 104 6.05 -4.89 -11.64
C ASP A 104 4.51 -4.85 -11.68
N SER A 105 3.93 -4.58 -12.85
CA SER A 105 2.47 -4.53 -13.03
C SER A 105 1.77 -5.85 -12.75
N GLN A 106 2.50 -6.96 -12.79
CA GLN A 106 1.99 -8.31 -12.49
C GLN A 106 2.33 -8.77 -11.07
N LEU A 107 2.83 -7.86 -10.23
CA LEU A 107 3.22 -8.12 -8.85
C LEU A 107 4.39 -9.11 -8.71
N ALA A 108 5.23 -9.22 -9.72
CA ALA A 108 6.48 -9.93 -9.63
C ALA A 108 7.58 -9.03 -9.07
N VAL A 109 8.43 -9.58 -8.20
CA VAL A 109 9.53 -8.82 -7.60
C VAL A 109 10.58 -8.49 -8.66
N THR A 110 10.86 -7.20 -8.84
CA THR A 110 11.91 -6.71 -9.73
C THR A 110 13.17 -6.31 -8.96
N ASN A 111 13.02 -5.88 -7.72
CA ASN A 111 14.14 -5.53 -6.84
C ASN A 111 13.69 -5.64 -5.38
N LEU A 112 14.59 -6.09 -4.52
CA LEU A 112 14.39 -6.09 -3.07
C LEU A 112 15.64 -5.53 -2.41
N LYS A 113 15.51 -4.35 -1.81
CA LYS A 113 16.54 -3.76 -0.95
C LYS A 113 16.19 -4.12 0.48
N VAL A 114 17.12 -4.72 1.20
CA VAL A 114 16.88 -5.22 2.54
C VAL A 114 18.11 -5.06 3.41
N GLN A 115 17.89 -4.72 4.67
CA GLN A 115 18.96 -4.64 5.67
C GLN A 115 18.94 -5.89 6.54
N ASP A 116 19.41 -7.00 5.98
CA ASP A 116 19.40 -8.31 6.63
C ASP A 116 20.60 -9.13 6.15
N ALA A 117 21.61 -9.25 6.99
CA ALA A 117 22.84 -9.98 6.67
C ALA A 117 22.62 -11.47 6.40
N ALA A 118 21.58 -12.06 6.97
CA ALA A 118 21.24 -13.47 6.76
C ALA A 118 20.83 -13.78 5.33
N LEU A 119 20.47 -12.78 4.52
CA LEU A 119 20.13 -12.93 3.11
C LEU A 119 21.34 -12.74 2.17
N ALA A 120 22.55 -12.57 2.69
CA ALA A 120 23.73 -12.31 1.86
C ALA A 120 24.01 -13.44 0.86
N GLU A 121 23.90 -14.70 1.28
CA GLU A 121 24.06 -15.86 0.37
C GLU A 121 22.99 -15.90 -0.71
N ARG A 122 21.75 -15.60 -0.33
CA ARG A 122 20.63 -15.54 -1.27
C ARG A 122 20.82 -14.43 -2.29
N ALA A 123 21.37 -13.31 -1.88
CA ALA A 123 21.68 -12.19 -2.78
C ALA A 123 22.74 -12.55 -3.83
N LEU A 124 23.67 -13.45 -3.53
CA LEU A 124 24.66 -13.93 -4.48
C LEU A 124 24.02 -14.75 -5.62
N SER A 125 22.93 -15.45 -5.35
CA SER A 125 22.23 -16.28 -6.34
C SER A 125 21.02 -15.59 -6.97
N ASP A 126 20.59 -14.45 -6.44
CA ASP A 126 19.41 -13.72 -6.92
C ASP A 126 19.76 -12.23 -7.07
N SER A 127 19.88 -11.80 -8.34
CA SER A 127 20.26 -10.42 -8.68
C SER A 127 19.23 -9.37 -8.28
N ARG A 128 17.99 -9.80 -7.96
CA ARG A 128 16.94 -8.88 -7.49
C ARG A 128 17.16 -8.41 -6.05
N ILE A 129 17.94 -9.17 -5.27
CA ILE A 129 18.18 -8.88 -3.85
C ILE A 129 19.42 -8.03 -3.70
N GLU A 130 19.26 -6.89 -3.03
CA GLU A 130 20.33 -5.96 -2.70
C GLU A 130 20.39 -5.80 -1.18
N ILE A 131 21.53 -6.14 -0.58
CA ILE A 131 21.73 -6.03 0.85
C ILE A 131 22.26 -4.64 1.18
N LEU A 132 21.55 -3.95 2.06
CA LEU A 132 21.95 -2.64 2.58
C LEU A 132 22.70 -2.81 3.90
N ASP A 133 23.73 -2.01 4.07
CA ASP A 133 24.52 -1.96 5.31
C ASP A 133 23.89 -1.01 6.34
#